data_5c38d2fd3b58a6c76b2ce70db395b6c6
#
_entry.id   5c38d2fd3b58a6c76b2ce70db395b6c6
#
_cell.length_a   1.000
_cell.length_b   1.000
_cell.length_c   1.000
_cell.angle_alpha   90.00
_cell.angle_beta   90.00
_cell.angle_gamma   90.00
#
_symmetry.space_group_name_H-M   'P 1'
#
loop_
_entity.id
_entity.type
_entity.pdbx_description
1 polymer ?
#
loop_
_entity_poly.entity_id
_entity_poly.type
_entity_poly.pdbx_seq_one_letter_code
_entity_poly.pdbx_strand_id
1 'polypeptide(L)'
;MRPVFTVGHSTRPIAEFVHLLEVNGVEQVIDIRTVPRSRTNPQFNRDTLPACLKNAGIEYLHMPELGGLRHARPDSQNTAWRNDSFRGYADYMQTPEFAEAIERLMEIGARKQVAIMCAEAVPWRCHRSLVADALTARGISVQDILSVTRRQPHKLTPFARVEGTRVWYPGLAG
;
A
#
# COMPACT_ATOMS: atom_id res chain seq x y z
N MET A 1 9.90 16.21 -5.83
CA MET A 1 8.60 15.60 -5.58
C MET A 1 8.66 14.79 -4.29
N ARG A 2 7.62 14.87 -3.50
CA ARG A 2 7.57 14.22 -2.19
C ARG A 2 7.35 12.70 -2.35
N PRO A 3 8.03 11.87 -1.56
CA PRO A 3 7.80 10.41 -1.63
C PRO A 3 6.44 10.04 -1.05
N VAL A 4 5.95 8.88 -1.44
CA VAL A 4 4.83 8.22 -0.78
C VAL A 4 5.41 7.20 0.20
N PHE A 5 4.92 7.22 1.44
CA PHE A 5 5.34 6.25 2.44
C PHE A 5 4.40 5.05 2.46
N THR A 6 4.91 3.91 2.89
CA THR A 6 4.09 2.74 3.21
C THR A 6 4.32 2.34 4.66
N VAL A 7 3.31 1.82 5.30
CA VAL A 7 3.38 1.38 6.70
C VAL A 7 2.42 0.22 6.94
N GLY A 8 2.83 -0.73 7.77
CA GLY A 8 1.95 -1.79 8.28
C GLY A 8 1.62 -1.51 9.73
N HIS A 9 0.34 -1.54 10.08
CA HIS A 9 -0.03 -1.26 11.47
C HIS A 9 0.38 -2.39 12.42
N SER A 10 0.40 -3.64 11.94
CA SER A 10 0.79 -4.80 12.74
C SER A 10 0.04 -4.85 14.06
N THR A 11 0.72 -5.26 15.12
CA THR A 11 0.17 -5.35 16.49
C THR A 11 0.57 -4.16 17.35
N ARG A 12 1.02 -3.05 16.73
CA ARG A 12 1.52 -1.89 17.45
C ARG A 12 0.46 -1.29 18.38
N PRO A 13 0.84 -0.82 19.57
CA PRO A 13 -0.04 0.05 20.35
C PRO A 13 -0.35 1.31 19.55
N ILE A 14 -1.55 1.87 19.72
CA ILE A 14 -1.97 3.03 18.94
C ILE A 14 -1.02 4.23 19.13
N ALA A 15 -0.54 4.46 20.34
CA ALA A 15 0.39 5.56 20.62
C ALA A 15 1.70 5.39 19.85
N GLU A 16 2.21 4.17 19.73
CA GLU A 16 3.42 3.87 18.97
C GLU A 16 3.19 4.10 17.47
N PHE A 17 2.04 3.67 16.97
CA PHE A 17 1.69 3.86 15.56
C PHE A 17 1.59 5.34 15.21
N VAL A 18 0.90 6.12 16.03
CA VAL A 18 0.77 7.58 15.83
C VAL A 18 2.15 8.25 15.88
N HIS A 19 2.99 7.88 16.85
CA HIS A 19 4.34 8.43 16.96
C HIS A 19 5.18 8.13 15.72
N LEU A 20 5.08 6.92 15.20
CA LEU A 20 5.76 6.50 13.99
C LEU A 20 5.36 7.36 12.77
N LEU A 21 4.08 7.71 12.67
CA LEU A 21 3.60 8.61 11.62
C LEU A 21 4.10 10.05 11.83
N GLU A 22 4.06 10.52 13.07
CA GLU A 22 4.49 11.87 13.41
C GLU A 22 5.97 12.11 13.11
N VAL A 23 6.85 11.18 13.48
CA VAL A 23 8.29 11.34 13.23
C VAL A 23 8.62 11.32 11.73
N ASN A 24 7.75 10.75 10.91
CA ASN A 24 7.90 10.74 9.45
C ASN A 24 7.14 11.88 8.77
N GLY A 25 6.53 12.77 9.52
CA GLY A 25 5.82 13.92 8.99
C GLY A 25 4.58 13.56 8.17
N VAL A 26 3.95 12.41 8.46
CA VAL A 26 2.76 11.96 7.74
C VAL A 26 1.57 12.87 8.08
N GLU A 27 0.91 13.36 7.04
CA GLU A 27 -0.24 14.24 7.16
C GLU A 27 -1.56 13.51 6.92
N GLN A 28 -1.51 12.41 6.17
CA GLN A 28 -2.69 11.62 5.85
C GLN A 28 -2.34 10.14 5.71
N VAL A 29 -3.14 9.28 6.33
CA VAL A 29 -3.08 7.83 6.14
C VAL A 29 -4.11 7.44 5.09
N ILE A 30 -3.66 6.72 4.07
CA ILE A 30 -4.51 6.11 3.06
C ILE A 30 -4.61 4.62 3.40
N ASP A 31 -5.77 4.22 3.89
CA ASP A 31 -6.01 2.83 4.31
C ASP A 31 -6.37 1.99 3.08
N ILE A 32 -5.46 1.09 2.71
CA ILE A 32 -5.64 0.22 1.54
C ILE A 32 -6.07 -1.20 1.93
N ARG A 33 -6.63 -1.37 3.13
CA ARG A 33 -7.23 -2.65 3.51
C ARG A 33 -8.61 -2.76 2.86
N THR A 34 -8.95 -3.93 2.37
CA THR A 34 -10.30 -4.17 1.83
C THR A 34 -11.34 -4.03 2.93
N VAL A 35 -11.07 -4.67 4.08
CA VAL A 35 -11.93 -4.60 5.27
C VAL A 35 -11.09 -4.00 6.41
N PRO A 36 -11.32 -2.74 6.79
CA PRO A 36 -10.54 -2.06 7.83
C PRO A 36 -11.02 -2.46 9.22
N ARG A 37 -10.85 -3.72 9.56
CA ARG A 37 -11.27 -4.29 10.83
C ARG A 37 -10.29 -5.37 11.28
N SER A 38 -10.02 -5.42 12.57
CA SER A 38 -9.20 -6.46 13.19
C SER A 38 -9.80 -6.84 14.56
N ARG A 39 -9.96 -8.12 14.82
CA ARG A 39 -10.40 -8.61 16.13
C ARG A 39 -9.30 -8.50 17.17
N THR A 40 -8.07 -8.75 16.75
CA THR A 40 -6.90 -8.79 17.63
C THR A 40 -6.29 -7.40 17.85
N ASN A 41 -6.51 -6.47 16.93
CA ASN A 41 -5.96 -5.13 16.99
C ASN A 41 -7.07 -4.09 16.74
N PRO A 42 -8.10 -4.02 17.63
CA PRO A 42 -9.27 -3.17 17.39
C PRO A 42 -8.95 -1.67 17.35
N GLN A 43 -7.80 -1.25 17.87
CA GLN A 43 -7.36 0.14 17.81
C GLN A 43 -7.18 0.63 16.36
N PHE A 44 -7.05 -0.29 15.39
CA PHE A 44 -6.91 0.05 13.99
C PHE A 44 -8.20 -0.13 13.19
N ASN A 45 -9.32 -0.37 13.86
CA ASN A 45 -10.61 -0.46 13.18
C ASN A 45 -11.04 0.89 12.62
N ARG A 46 -11.78 0.87 11.52
CA ARG A 46 -12.27 2.07 10.84
C ARG A 46 -13.11 2.98 11.72
N ASP A 47 -13.81 2.43 12.71
CA ASP A 47 -14.63 3.20 13.63
C ASP A 47 -13.81 3.83 14.78
N THR A 48 -12.57 3.45 14.94
CA THR A 48 -11.69 3.91 16.02
C THR A 48 -10.51 4.74 15.53
N LEU A 49 -9.81 4.25 14.51
CA LEU A 49 -8.55 4.81 14.02
C LEU A 49 -8.67 6.27 13.55
N PRO A 50 -9.70 6.66 12.77
CA PRO A 50 -9.77 8.03 12.27
C PRO A 50 -9.78 9.10 13.37
N ALA A 51 -10.48 8.85 14.48
CA ALA A 51 -10.54 9.78 15.60
C ALA A 51 -9.18 9.91 16.29
N CYS A 52 -8.46 8.79 16.47
CA CYS A 52 -7.11 8.79 17.05
C CYS A 52 -6.13 9.57 16.18
N LEU A 53 -6.20 9.40 14.87
CA LEU A 53 -5.35 10.12 13.93
C LEU A 53 -5.68 11.60 13.90
N LYS A 54 -6.96 11.94 13.92
CA LYS A 54 -7.42 13.34 13.93
C LYS A 54 -6.89 14.09 15.14
N ASN A 55 -6.85 13.46 16.31
CA ASN A 55 -6.31 14.05 17.52
C ASN A 55 -4.82 14.40 17.37
N ALA A 56 -4.11 13.70 16.51
CA ALA A 56 -2.70 13.96 16.20
C ALA A 56 -2.52 14.88 14.97
N GLY A 57 -3.61 15.39 14.41
CA GLY A 57 -3.57 16.25 13.23
C GLY A 57 -3.35 15.47 11.93
N ILE A 58 -3.65 14.17 11.92
CA ILE A 58 -3.46 13.30 10.75
C ILE A 58 -4.84 12.93 10.18
N GLU A 59 -5.01 13.13 8.88
CA GLU A 59 -6.23 12.75 8.18
C GLU A 59 -6.25 11.24 7.89
N TYR A 60 -7.42 10.71 7.68
CA TYR A 60 -7.64 9.31 7.32
C TYR A 60 -8.55 9.21 6.11
N LEU A 61 -8.17 8.38 5.15
CA LEU A 61 -9.01 8.05 4.00
C LEU A 61 -8.94 6.55 3.74
N HIS A 62 -10.07 5.89 3.66
CA HIS A 62 -10.15 4.50 3.24
C HIS A 62 -10.29 4.45 1.71
N MET A 63 -9.37 3.73 1.05
CA MET A 63 -9.42 3.49 -0.40
C MET A 63 -9.55 1.99 -0.67
N PRO A 64 -10.78 1.44 -0.58
CA PRO A 64 -10.97 0.01 -0.84
C PRO A 64 -10.62 -0.39 -2.27
N GLU A 65 -10.60 0.56 -3.20
CA GLU A 65 -10.17 0.34 -4.59
C GLU A 65 -8.72 -0.12 -4.69
N LEU A 66 -7.92 0.14 -3.65
CA LEU A 66 -6.54 -0.36 -3.56
C LEU A 66 -6.42 -1.57 -2.63
N GLY A 67 -7.55 -2.07 -2.14
CA GLY A 67 -7.57 -3.22 -1.23
C GLY A 67 -7.16 -4.53 -1.89
N GLY A 68 -6.71 -5.49 -1.07
CA GLY A 68 -6.35 -6.84 -1.50
C GLY A 68 -7.57 -7.73 -1.69
N LEU A 69 -7.47 -9.00 -1.37
CA LEU A 69 -8.55 -9.99 -1.50
C LEU A 69 -9.06 -10.11 -2.95
N ARG A 70 -8.11 -10.23 -3.88
CA ARG A 70 -8.39 -10.43 -5.30
C ARG A 70 -8.05 -11.86 -5.69
N HIS A 71 -8.81 -12.42 -6.61
CA HIS A 71 -8.56 -13.75 -7.14
C HIS A 71 -7.92 -13.66 -8.52
N ALA A 72 -6.98 -14.56 -8.80
CA ALA A 72 -6.32 -14.62 -10.09
C ALA A 72 -7.31 -15.04 -11.18
N ARG A 73 -7.16 -14.45 -12.36
CA ARG A 73 -7.91 -14.86 -13.56
C ARG A 73 -7.32 -16.16 -14.10
N PRO A 74 -8.14 -17.01 -14.73
CA PRO A 74 -7.62 -18.23 -15.35
C PRO A 74 -6.56 -17.97 -16.43
N ASP A 75 -6.66 -16.84 -17.11
CA ASP A 75 -5.73 -16.44 -18.19
C ASP A 75 -4.66 -15.44 -17.69
N SER A 76 -4.38 -15.42 -16.41
CA SER A 76 -3.45 -14.48 -15.81
C SER A 76 -2.07 -14.53 -16.48
N GLN A 77 -1.54 -13.34 -16.81
CA GLN A 77 -0.18 -13.17 -17.32
C GLN A 77 0.83 -13.00 -16.19
N ASN A 78 0.36 -12.94 -14.94
CA ASN A 78 1.18 -12.67 -13.77
C ASN A 78 1.64 -13.94 -13.08
N THR A 79 2.10 -14.90 -13.85
CA THR A 79 2.41 -16.27 -13.40
C THR A 79 3.67 -16.38 -12.56
N ALA A 80 4.49 -15.32 -12.49
CA ALA A 80 5.63 -15.28 -11.57
C ALA A 80 5.17 -15.27 -10.11
N TRP A 81 3.98 -14.75 -9.83
CA TRP A 81 3.38 -14.85 -8.51
C TRP A 81 2.73 -16.22 -8.33
N ARG A 82 3.25 -17.02 -7.42
CA ARG A 82 2.72 -18.34 -7.10
C ARG A 82 1.51 -18.26 -6.18
N ASN A 83 1.50 -17.26 -5.30
CA ASN A 83 0.38 -16.99 -4.39
C ASN A 83 -0.80 -16.44 -5.18
N ASP A 84 -1.98 -17.07 -5.03
CA ASP A 84 -3.18 -16.67 -5.76
C ASP A 84 -3.61 -15.23 -5.44
N SER A 85 -3.47 -14.81 -4.19
CA SER A 85 -3.84 -13.45 -3.79
C SER A 85 -2.97 -12.40 -4.47
N PHE A 86 -1.65 -12.62 -4.53
CA PHE A 86 -0.75 -11.68 -5.21
C PHE A 86 -0.95 -11.71 -6.71
N ARG A 87 -1.12 -12.90 -7.29
CA ARG A 87 -1.42 -13.02 -8.72
C ARG A 87 -2.73 -12.32 -9.06
N GLY A 88 -3.76 -12.51 -8.24
CA GLY A 88 -5.05 -11.85 -8.41
C GLY A 88 -4.94 -10.33 -8.28
N TYR A 89 -4.15 -9.86 -7.35
CA TYR A 89 -3.89 -8.42 -7.22
C TYR A 89 -3.17 -7.87 -8.44
N ALA A 90 -2.15 -8.59 -8.92
CA ALA A 90 -1.44 -8.19 -10.14
C ALA A 90 -2.38 -8.13 -11.36
N ASP A 91 -3.31 -9.06 -11.46
CA ASP A 91 -4.35 -9.02 -12.51
C ASP A 91 -5.23 -7.79 -12.36
N TYR A 92 -5.63 -7.45 -11.14
CA TYR A 92 -6.40 -6.24 -10.85
C TYR A 92 -5.65 -4.96 -11.25
N MET A 93 -4.32 -4.95 -11.11
CA MET A 93 -3.49 -3.82 -11.51
C MET A 93 -3.56 -3.51 -13.01
N GLN A 94 -4.05 -4.44 -13.82
CA GLN A 94 -4.23 -4.24 -15.25
C GLN A 94 -5.58 -3.60 -15.61
N THR A 95 -6.41 -3.27 -14.61
CA THR A 95 -7.76 -2.74 -14.82
C THR A 95 -7.81 -1.22 -14.77
N PRO A 96 -8.80 -0.59 -15.44
CA PRO A 96 -9.01 0.85 -15.34
C PRO A 96 -9.31 1.32 -13.91
N GLU A 97 -10.03 0.53 -13.12
CA GLU A 97 -10.36 0.86 -11.73
C GLU A 97 -9.10 1.07 -10.90
N PHE A 98 -8.11 0.20 -11.08
CA PHE A 98 -6.84 0.35 -10.39
C PHE A 98 -6.10 1.60 -10.85
N ALA A 99 -6.05 1.84 -12.15
CA ALA A 99 -5.38 3.03 -12.70
C ALA A 99 -5.98 4.32 -12.13
N GLU A 100 -7.31 4.40 -12.05
CA GLU A 100 -7.99 5.57 -11.48
C GLU A 100 -7.64 5.73 -9.99
N ALA A 101 -7.61 4.64 -9.24
CA ALA A 101 -7.28 4.67 -7.82
C ALA A 101 -5.84 5.14 -7.60
N ILE A 102 -4.89 4.66 -8.40
CA ILE A 102 -3.49 5.08 -8.32
C ILE A 102 -3.35 6.57 -8.64
N GLU A 103 -4.05 7.06 -9.66
CA GLU A 103 -4.01 8.49 -10.02
C GLU A 103 -4.54 9.36 -8.88
N ARG A 104 -5.63 8.92 -8.24
CA ARG A 104 -6.19 9.62 -7.09
C ARG A 104 -5.19 9.65 -5.92
N LEU A 105 -4.53 8.54 -5.67
CA LEU A 105 -3.48 8.45 -4.65
C LEU A 105 -2.34 9.42 -4.96
N MET A 106 -1.89 9.48 -6.21
CA MET A 106 -0.83 10.38 -6.64
C MET A 106 -1.22 11.85 -6.47
N GLU A 107 -2.45 12.21 -6.77
CA GLU A 107 -2.95 13.58 -6.57
C GLU A 107 -2.91 13.98 -5.10
N ILE A 108 -3.35 13.10 -4.22
CA ILE A 108 -3.30 13.35 -2.77
C ILE A 108 -1.85 13.48 -2.31
N GLY A 109 -1.00 12.56 -2.77
CA GLY A 109 0.43 12.56 -2.41
C GLY A 109 1.21 13.77 -2.92
N ALA A 110 0.74 14.39 -4.00
CA ALA A 110 1.34 15.62 -4.50
C ALA A 110 1.07 16.82 -3.58
N ARG A 111 -0.02 16.77 -2.81
CA ARG A 111 -0.43 17.87 -1.93
C ARG A 111 -0.04 17.65 -0.48
N LYS A 112 0.06 16.41 -0.04
CA LYS A 112 0.30 16.06 1.37
C LYS A 112 1.29 14.92 1.47
N GLN A 113 1.95 14.84 2.62
CA GLN A 113 2.75 13.66 2.92
C GLN A 113 1.83 12.52 3.34
N VAL A 114 1.66 11.53 2.47
CA VAL A 114 0.79 10.39 2.71
C VAL A 114 1.58 9.14 3.07
N ALA A 115 0.93 8.25 3.83
CA ALA A 115 1.38 6.89 4.04
C ALA A 115 0.23 5.95 3.68
N ILE A 116 0.47 5.03 2.76
CA ILE A 116 -0.47 3.94 2.51
C ILE A 116 -0.29 2.90 3.61
N MET A 117 -1.39 2.39 4.13
CA MET A 117 -1.38 1.50 5.29
C MET A 117 -2.10 0.20 5.01
N CYS A 118 -1.48 -0.90 5.39
CA CYS A 118 -2.11 -2.22 5.48
C CYS A 118 -1.89 -2.81 6.87
N ALA A 119 -2.35 -4.02 7.09
CA ALA A 119 -2.22 -4.70 8.38
C ALA A 119 -0.83 -5.31 8.57
N GLU A 120 -0.18 -5.74 7.51
CA GLU A 120 1.07 -6.51 7.56
C GLU A 120 2.28 -5.60 7.79
N ALA A 121 3.11 -5.94 8.78
CA ALA A 121 4.31 -5.18 9.08
C ALA A 121 5.37 -5.26 7.98
N VAL A 122 5.49 -6.45 7.36
CA VAL A 122 6.53 -6.73 6.37
C VAL A 122 6.02 -6.39 4.97
N PRO A 123 6.64 -5.41 4.26
CA PRO A 123 6.11 -4.93 2.98
C PRO A 123 5.94 -6.02 1.93
N TRP A 124 6.89 -6.93 1.82
CA TRP A 124 6.85 -7.98 0.79
C TRP A 124 5.84 -9.10 1.07
N ARG A 125 5.16 -9.07 2.21
CA ARG A 125 4.09 -10.00 2.55
C ARG A 125 2.70 -9.40 2.33
N CYS A 126 2.62 -8.20 1.76
CA CYS A 126 1.39 -7.48 1.59
C CYS A 126 1.28 -6.93 0.16
N HIS A 127 0.05 -6.86 -0.35
CA HIS A 127 -0.24 -6.25 -1.64
C HIS A 127 0.21 -4.79 -1.73
N ARG A 128 0.53 -4.14 -0.61
CA ARG A 128 1.05 -2.77 -0.64
C ARG A 128 2.40 -2.69 -1.39
N SER A 129 3.16 -3.80 -1.47
CA SER A 129 4.36 -3.85 -2.30
C SER A 129 4.05 -3.74 -3.78
N LEU A 130 2.90 -4.27 -4.22
CA LEU A 130 2.44 -4.15 -5.60
C LEU A 130 1.94 -2.73 -5.89
N VAL A 131 1.27 -2.10 -4.94
CA VAL A 131 0.92 -0.68 -5.04
C VAL A 131 2.20 0.17 -5.17
N ALA A 132 3.21 -0.14 -4.38
CA ALA A 132 4.51 0.52 -4.44
C ALA A 132 5.19 0.33 -5.80
N ASP A 133 5.11 -0.87 -6.38
CA ASP A 133 5.61 -1.13 -7.74
C ASP A 133 4.89 -0.24 -8.76
N ALA A 134 3.58 -0.11 -8.66
CA ALA A 134 2.78 0.72 -9.56
C ALA A 134 3.16 2.21 -9.45
N LEU A 135 3.37 2.70 -8.23
CA LEU A 135 3.82 4.07 -8.01
C LEU A 135 5.23 4.29 -8.57
N THR A 136 6.13 3.33 -8.33
CA THR A 136 7.50 3.38 -8.84
C THR A 136 7.52 3.46 -10.36
N ALA A 137 6.68 2.67 -11.03
CA ALA A 137 6.55 2.69 -12.49
C ALA A 137 6.07 4.04 -13.02
N ARG A 138 5.37 4.81 -12.17
CA ARG A 138 4.88 6.16 -12.52
C ARG A 138 5.83 7.27 -12.09
N GLY A 139 7.04 6.92 -11.67
CA GLY A 139 8.07 7.89 -11.30
C GLY A 139 7.93 8.45 -9.89
N ILE A 140 7.11 7.83 -9.05
CA ILE A 140 6.95 8.23 -7.65
C ILE A 140 7.93 7.45 -6.79
N SER A 141 8.71 8.16 -5.98
CA SER A 141 9.58 7.54 -4.97
C SER A 141 8.72 6.97 -3.83
N VAL A 142 8.97 5.73 -3.45
CA VAL A 142 8.25 5.08 -2.36
C VAL A 142 9.23 4.64 -1.28
N GLN A 143 8.90 4.88 -0.02
CA GLN A 143 9.71 4.46 1.10
C GLN A 143 8.86 3.72 2.13
N ASP A 144 9.36 2.57 2.57
CA ASP A 144 8.70 1.74 3.56
C ASP A 144 9.13 2.16 4.97
N ILE A 145 8.16 2.56 5.80
CA ILE A 145 8.38 2.85 7.21
C ILE A 145 8.35 1.53 7.98
N LEU A 146 9.47 1.16 8.57
CA LEU A 146 9.61 -0.11 9.30
C LEU A 146 9.55 0.09 10.80
N SER A 147 10.06 1.21 11.32
CA SER A 147 10.05 1.57 12.73
C SER A 147 10.21 3.07 12.88
N VAL A 148 10.21 3.56 14.12
CA VAL A 148 10.43 4.98 14.44
C VAL A 148 11.78 5.47 13.89
N THR A 149 12.79 4.59 13.85
CA THR A 149 14.15 4.96 13.44
C THR A 149 14.55 4.39 12.08
N ARG A 150 13.69 3.60 11.44
CA ARG A 150 14.06 2.88 10.22
C ARG A 150 13.05 3.04 9.11
N ARG A 151 13.54 3.54 7.99
CA ARG A 151 12.82 3.69 6.74
C ARG A 151 13.73 3.25 5.60
N GLN A 152 13.19 2.54 4.61
CA GLN A 152 13.98 2.08 3.48
C GLN A 152 13.26 2.37 2.16
N PRO A 153 14.01 2.68 1.09
CA PRO A 153 13.41 2.83 -0.23
C PRO A 153 12.80 1.52 -0.71
N HIS A 154 11.62 1.62 -1.32
CA HIS A 154 11.02 0.49 -2.00
C HIS A 154 11.82 0.18 -3.26
N LYS A 155 12.13 -1.09 -3.48
CA LYS A 155 12.73 -1.57 -4.71
C LYS A 155 11.68 -2.32 -5.51
N LEU A 156 11.62 -2.05 -6.81
CA LEU A 156 10.74 -2.77 -7.71
C LEU A 156 10.93 -4.28 -7.54
N THR A 157 9.84 -5.02 -7.47
CA THR A 157 9.89 -6.49 -7.38
C THR A 157 10.79 -7.03 -8.49
N PRO A 158 11.80 -7.90 -8.19
CA PRO A 158 12.82 -8.29 -9.16
C PRO A 158 12.28 -8.93 -10.45
N PHE A 159 11.16 -9.64 -10.38
CA PHE A 159 10.55 -10.28 -11.55
C PHE A 159 9.42 -9.44 -12.16
N ALA A 160 9.25 -8.18 -11.71
CA ALA A 160 8.31 -7.27 -12.33
C ALA A 160 8.85 -6.80 -13.68
N ARG A 161 7.95 -6.64 -14.65
CA ARG A 161 8.24 -5.95 -15.91
C ARG A 161 7.46 -4.67 -15.95
N VAL A 162 8.11 -3.62 -16.45
CA VAL A 162 7.53 -2.29 -16.55
C VAL A 162 7.62 -1.83 -18.00
N GLU A 163 6.48 -1.39 -18.54
CA GLU A 163 6.43 -0.78 -19.86
C GLU A 163 5.48 0.43 -19.75
N GLY A 164 6.04 1.62 -19.83
CA GLY A 164 5.30 2.84 -19.51
C GLY A 164 4.85 2.82 -18.05
N THR A 165 3.56 2.85 -17.82
CA THR A 165 2.97 2.73 -16.47
C THR A 165 2.45 1.33 -16.18
N ARG A 166 2.52 0.44 -17.15
CA ARG A 166 2.07 -0.94 -17.00
C ARG A 166 3.13 -1.74 -16.22
N VAL A 167 2.66 -2.44 -15.19
CA VAL A 167 3.48 -3.37 -14.41
C VAL A 167 2.83 -4.74 -14.46
N TRP A 168 3.60 -5.77 -14.83
CA TRP A 168 3.11 -7.14 -14.78
C TRP A 168 4.24 -8.07 -14.37
N TYR A 169 3.90 -9.30 -14.06
CA TYR A 169 4.83 -10.25 -13.44
C TYR A 169 4.81 -11.57 -14.20
N PRO A 170 5.37 -11.61 -15.42
CA PRO A 170 5.34 -12.82 -16.22
C PRO A 170 6.26 -13.88 -15.66
N GLY A 171 5.78 -15.11 -15.65
CA GLY A 171 6.62 -16.25 -15.33
C GLY A 171 7.64 -16.50 -16.44
N LEU A 172 8.63 -17.32 -16.13
CA LEU A 172 9.58 -17.76 -17.14
C LEU A 172 8.84 -18.63 -18.17
N ALA A 173 9.03 -18.31 -19.44
CA ALA A 173 8.50 -19.13 -20.52
C ALA A 173 9.21 -20.47 -20.52
N GLY A 174 8.44 -21.53 -20.49
CA GLY A 174 9.05 -22.87 -20.51
C GLY A 174 8.17 -23.92 -20.00
#